data_de67e2cc0c8d53be6ac56d627aaf25bc
#
_entry.id   de67e2cc0c8d53be6ac56d627aaf25bc
#
_cell.length_a   1.000
_cell.length_b   1.000
_cell.length_c   1.000
_cell.angle_alpha   90.00
_cell.angle_beta   90.00
_cell.angle_gamma   90.00
#
_symmetry.space_group_name_H-M   'P 1'
#
loop_
_entity.id
_entity.type
_entity.pdbx_description
1 polymer ?
#
loop_
_entity_poly.entity_id
_entity_poly.type
_entity_poly.pdbx_seq_one_letter_code
_entity_poly.pdbx_strand_id
1 'polypeptide(L)'
;MVSEGGSALARAGGVLALDLDGVLFLSPESAGVAGEYVDRRRVRVKVPRLRDVWEMRVSEPVWVSPSMIADVNAVIGLPGVRLVLVSSWGAAAVEAARQAGLMVPDSVVNVFEGRTVGAVNQDVKLAEALTYLRECAAAGERVVWVDDLHVPGFVEHGGIVTVGTSEDAGLTGPMVAQVRSLLGG
;
A
#
# COMPACT_ATOMS: atom_id res chain seq x y z
N MET A 1 -0.45 48.58 15.48
CA MET A 1 -1.25 47.40 15.13
C MET A 1 -0.38 46.50 14.24
N VAL A 2 0.30 45.53 14.83
CA VAL A 2 1.16 44.59 14.11
C VAL A 2 0.32 43.38 13.88
N SER A 3 0.02 43.10 12.58
CA SER A 3 -0.69 41.92 12.14
C SER A 3 0.26 40.70 12.29
N GLU A 4 0.01 39.87 13.28
CA GLU A 4 0.62 38.55 13.39
C GLU A 4 0.03 37.67 12.28
N GLY A 5 0.72 37.64 11.15
CA GLY A 5 0.51 36.64 10.13
C GLY A 5 0.98 35.28 10.66
N GLY A 6 0.10 34.58 11.36
CA GLY A 6 0.31 33.20 11.73
C GLY A 6 0.48 32.38 10.46
N SER A 7 1.73 32.07 10.09
CA SER A 7 2.07 31.04 9.14
C SER A 7 1.54 29.73 9.71
N ALA A 8 0.37 29.29 9.22
CA ALA A 8 -0.06 27.92 9.41
C ALA A 8 1.02 27.05 8.74
N LEU A 9 1.95 26.52 9.56
CA LEU A 9 2.84 25.46 9.14
C LEU A 9 1.93 24.40 8.50
N ALA A 10 1.99 24.30 7.18
CA ALA A 10 1.35 23.22 6.47
C ALA A 10 1.82 21.93 7.16
N ARG A 11 0.90 21.21 7.81
CA ARG A 11 1.24 19.92 8.41
C ARG A 11 1.86 19.10 7.30
N ALA A 12 3.08 18.65 7.52
CA ALA A 12 3.75 17.75 6.60
C ALA A 12 2.80 16.58 6.33
N GLY A 13 2.49 16.35 5.07
CA GLY A 13 1.58 15.28 4.68
C GLY A 13 2.17 13.91 5.03
N GLY A 14 1.33 12.92 5.17
CA GLY A 14 1.75 11.53 5.36
C GLY A 14 1.72 10.75 4.04
N VAL A 15 2.66 9.85 3.85
CA VAL A 15 2.70 8.90 2.72
C VAL A 15 2.42 7.51 3.25
N LEU A 16 1.34 6.89 2.79
CA LEU A 16 1.09 5.48 2.93
C LEU A 16 1.57 4.77 1.66
N ALA A 17 2.73 4.14 1.72
CA ALA A 17 3.23 3.27 0.68
C ALA A 17 2.74 1.84 0.94
N LEU A 18 2.06 1.24 -0.02
CA LEU A 18 1.31 0.01 0.18
C LEU A 18 1.59 -0.99 -0.93
N ASP A 19 2.02 -2.20 -0.54
CA ASP A 19 1.97 -3.37 -1.40
C ASP A 19 0.57 -3.99 -1.43
N LEU A 20 0.33 -4.88 -2.35
CA LEU A 20 -0.91 -5.63 -2.49
C LEU A 20 -0.76 -7.09 -2.05
N ASP A 21 0.20 -7.83 -2.63
CA ASP A 21 0.43 -9.24 -2.30
C ASP A 21 1.01 -9.37 -0.89
N GLY A 22 0.55 -10.35 -0.12
CA GLY A 22 0.97 -10.56 1.27
C GLY A 22 0.56 -9.45 2.25
N VAL A 23 -0.08 -8.38 1.77
CA VAL A 23 -0.56 -7.24 2.58
C VAL A 23 -2.08 -7.17 2.57
N LEU A 24 -2.68 -6.94 1.41
CA LEU A 24 -4.13 -6.89 1.19
C LEU A 24 -4.63 -8.13 0.45
N PHE A 25 -3.80 -8.69 -0.44
CA PHE A 25 -4.08 -9.88 -1.21
C PHE A 25 -3.36 -11.05 -0.57
N LEU A 26 -4.15 -11.97 -0.05
CA LEU A 26 -3.66 -13.14 0.69
C LEU A 26 -3.70 -14.38 -0.18
N SER A 27 -2.85 -15.36 0.11
CA SER A 27 -2.91 -16.64 -0.58
C SER A 27 -4.14 -17.46 -0.18
N PRO A 28 -4.61 -18.38 -1.03
CA PRO A 28 -5.71 -19.29 -0.67
C PRO A 28 -5.40 -20.13 0.56
N GLU A 29 -4.15 -20.53 0.75
CA GLU A 29 -3.68 -21.34 1.88
C GLU A 29 -3.82 -20.60 3.21
N SER A 30 -3.66 -19.27 3.19
CA SER A 30 -3.79 -18.42 4.38
C SER A 30 -5.23 -18.10 4.76
N ALA A 31 -6.21 -18.43 3.95
CA ALA A 31 -7.63 -18.12 4.16
C ALA A 31 -8.29 -18.84 5.36
N GLY A 32 -7.55 -19.33 6.30
CA GLY A 32 -8.03 -19.96 7.55
C GLY A 32 -7.09 -19.74 8.72
N VAL A 33 -5.97 -19.07 8.48
CA VAL A 33 -5.01 -18.79 9.55
C VAL A 33 -5.49 -17.61 10.39
N ALA A 34 -5.39 -17.74 11.71
CA ALA A 34 -5.89 -16.79 12.67
C ALA A 34 -5.25 -15.41 12.54
N GLY A 35 -5.89 -14.55 11.77
CA GLY A 35 -5.71 -13.11 11.78
C GLY A 35 -6.98 -12.47 12.33
N GLU A 36 -6.93 -11.24 12.79
CA GLU A 36 -8.11 -10.52 13.31
C GLU A 36 -9.18 -10.29 12.25
N TYR A 37 -8.81 -10.30 10.96
CA TYR A 37 -9.75 -10.15 9.87
C TYR A 37 -10.18 -11.53 9.36
N VAL A 38 -11.32 -12.02 9.86
CA VAL A 38 -11.85 -13.35 9.54
C VAL A 38 -12.87 -13.36 8.39
N ASP A 39 -13.31 -12.19 7.93
CA ASP A 39 -14.31 -12.02 6.89
C ASP A 39 -13.74 -12.11 5.46
N ARG A 40 -12.74 -12.95 5.27
CA ARG A 40 -12.04 -13.11 4.00
C ARG A 40 -12.95 -13.66 2.91
N ARG A 41 -12.89 -13.03 1.75
CA ARG A 41 -13.61 -13.47 0.56
C ARG A 41 -12.72 -13.51 -0.66
N ARG A 42 -13.02 -14.41 -1.56
CA ARG A 42 -12.37 -14.50 -2.87
C ARG A 42 -12.92 -13.42 -3.81
N VAL A 43 -12.04 -12.62 -4.37
CA VAL A 43 -12.35 -11.64 -5.40
C VAL A 43 -11.61 -12.02 -6.67
N ARG A 44 -12.24 -11.83 -7.84
CA ARG A 44 -11.58 -11.97 -9.12
C ARG A 44 -11.15 -10.61 -9.63
N VAL A 45 -9.86 -10.39 -9.66
CA VAL A 45 -9.27 -9.17 -10.20
C VAL A 45 -8.95 -9.38 -11.68
N LYS A 46 -9.48 -8.52 -12.55
CA LYS A 46 -9.27 -8.57 -14.00
C LYS A 46 -8.26 -7.51 -14.38
N VAL A 47 -7.07 -7.93 -14.73
CA VAL A 47 -5.97 -7.02 -15.07
C VAL A 47 -5.42 -7.29 -16.46
N PRO A 48 -4.96 -6.26 -17.18
CA PRO A 48 -4.22 -6.46 -18.40
C PRO A 48 -2.89 -7.14 -18.07
N ARG A 49 -2.57 -8.20 -18.78
CA ARG A 49 -1.27 -8.87 -18.72
C ARG A 49 -0.68 -8.89 -20.10
N LEU A 50 0.48 -8.29 -20.26
CA LEU A 50 1.23 -8.43 -21.51
C LEU A 50 1.80 -9.84 -21.57
N ARG A 51 1.38 -10.58 -22.58
CA ARG A 51 1.98 -11.86 -22.95
C ARG A 51 2.47 -11.69 -24.38
N ASP A 52 3.78 -11.64 -24.52
CA ASP A 52 4.46 -11.33 -25.80
C ASP A 52 4.04 -9.94 -26.37
N VAL A 53 3.38 -9.92 -27.52
CA VAL A 53 2.90 -8.69 -28.18
C VAL A 53 1.40 -8.46 -28.04
N TRP A 54 0.70 -9.30 -27.26
CA TRP A 54 -0.75 -9.24 -27.10
C TRP A 54 -1.15 -8.88 -25.67
N GLU A 55 -1.98 -7.87 -25.52
CA GLU A 55 -2.62 -7.53 -24.26
C GLU A 55 -3.76 -8.51 -23.99
N MET A 56 -3.60 -9.36 -22.99
CA MET A 56 -4.65 -10.26 -22.52
C MET A 56 -5.16 -9.78 -21.16
N ARG A 57 -6.48 -9.75 -20.98
CA ARG A 57 -7.06 -9.61 -19.64
C ARG A 57 -7.06 -10.95 -18.94
N VAL A 58 -6.30 -11.06 -17.87
CA VAL A 58 -6.25 -12.25 -17.02
C VAL A 58 -7.11 -12.02 -15.79
N SER A 59 -7.83 -13.04 -15.38
CA SER A 59 -8.63 -13.01 -14.15
C SER A 59 -7.90 -13.75 -13.05
N GLU A 60 -7.25 -13.00 -12.17
CA GLU A 60 -6.52 -13.57 -11.03
C GLU A 60 -7.43 -13.63 -9.79
N PRO A 61 -7.56 -14.79 -9.15
CA PRO A 61 -8.26 -14.89 -7.88
C PRO A 61 -7.34 -14.40 -6.75
N VAL A 62 -7.83 -13.44 -5.98
CA VAL A 62 -7.18 -12.96 -4.75
C VAL A 62 -8.14 -13.09 -3.57
N TRP A 63 -7.60 -13.27 -2.37
CA TRP A 63 -8.38 -13.27 -1.15
C TRP A 63 -8.20 -11.93 -0.44
N VAL A 64 -9.29 -11.30 -0.08
CA VAL A 64 -9.31 -10.02 0.63
C VAL A 64 -10.28 -10.06 1.81
N SER A 65 -9.99 -9.30 2.84
CA SER A 65 -10.95 -9.06 3.92
C SER A 65 -11.65 -7.70 3.70
N PRO A 66 -12.97 -7.65 3.54
CA PRO A 66 -13.70 -6.40 3.45
C PRO A 66 -13.52 -5.47 4.64
N SER A 67 -13.46 -6.01 5.86
CA SER A 67 -13.20 -5.18 7.06
C SER A 67 -11.79 -4.61 7.09
N MET A 68 -10.78 -5.38 6.71
CA MET A 68 -9.42 -4.87 6.54
C MET A 68 -9.38 -3.74 5.49
N ILE A 69 -10.00 -3.94 4.34
CA ILE A 69 -10.08 -2.91 3.29
C ILE A 69 -10.79 -1.65 3.79
N ALA A 70 -11.87 -1.79 4.58
CA ALA A 70 -12.55 -0.64 5.16
C ALA A 70 -11.66 0.15 6.12
N ASP A 71 -10.89 -0.53 6.96
CA ASP A 71 -9.97 0.10 7.90
C ASP A 71 -8.80 0.80 7.18
N VAL A 72 -8.23 0.18 6.13
CA VAL A 72 -7.20 0.80 5.29
C VAL A 72 -7.77 2.01 4.55
N ASN A 73 -9.00 1.93 4.03
CA ASN A 73 -9.69 3.07 3.41
C ASN A 73 -9.86 4.24 4.39
N ALA A 74 -10.13 3.95 5.67
CA ALA A 74 -10.20 4.97 6.70
C ALA A 74 -8.84 5.65 6.96
N VAL A 75 -7.72 4.95 6.78
CA VAL A 75 -6.37 5.56 6.83
C VAL A 75 -6.13 6.43 5.60
N ILE A 76 -6.44 5.93 4.40
CA ILE A 76 -6.30 6.68 3.13
C ILE A 76 -7.12 7.97 3.17
N GLY A 77 -8.30 7.94 3.81
CA GLY A 77 -9.18 9.10 3.98
C GLY A 77 -8.74 10.14 5.01
N LEU A 78 -7.64 9.93 5.73
CA LEU A 78 -7.12 10.93 6.68
C LEU A 78 -6.64 12.19 5.95
N PRO A 79 -6.88 13.39 6.52
CA PRO A 79 -6.41 14.64 5.91
C PRO A 79 -4.90 14.66 5.74
N GLY A 80 -4.44 14.94 4.53
CA GLY A 80 -3.02 15.04 4.19
C GLY A 80 -2.32 13.70 3.95
N VAL A 81 -3.01 12.56 4.05
CA VAL A 81 -2.46 11.26 3.68
C VAL A 81 -2.53 11.09 2.16
N ARG A 82 -1.41 10.66 1.59
CA ARG A 82 -1.23 10.35 0.18
C ARG A 82 -0.93 8.87 0.01
N LEU A 83 -1.69 8.20 -0.85
CA LEU A 83 -1.47 6.79 -1.19
C LEU A 83 -0.39 6.66 -2.27
N VAL A 84 0.54 5.75 -2.04
CA VAL A 84 1.56 5.31 -3.01
C VAL A 84 1.47 3.79 -3.13
N LEU A 85 1.29 3.27 -4.33
CA LEU A 85 1.30 1.82 -4.57
C LEU A 85 2.72 1.36 -4.94
N VAL A 86 3.18 0.33 -4.25
CA VAL A 86 4.52 -0.26 -4.38
C VAL A 86 4.35 -1.76 -4.57
N SER A 87 3.82 -2.19 -5.71
CA SER A 87 3.42 -3.58 -5.90
C SER A 87 3.99 -4.22 -7.15
N SER A 88 4.29 -5.52 -7.06
CA SER A 88 4.68 -6.38 -8.19
C SER A 88 3.65 -6.43 -9.33
N TRP A 89 2.42 -5.96 -9.09
CA TRP A 89 1.38 -5.82 -10.10
C TRP A 89 1.68 -4.74 -11.14
N GLY A 90 2.72 -3.90 -10.94
CA GLY A 90 3.16 -2.92 -11.92
C GLY A 90 2.02 -1.99 -12.35
N ALA A 91 1.86 -1.78 -13.66
CA ALA A 91 0.81 -0.93 -14.24
C ALA A 91 -0.62 -1.36 -13.81
N ALA A 92 -0.83 -2.62 -13.45
CA ALA A 92 -2.14 -3.13 -13.05
C ALA A 92 -2.49 -2.87 -11.58
N ALA A 93 -1.56 -2.39 -10.75
CA ALA A 93 -1.76 -2.25 -9.31
C ALA A 93 -2.97 -1.38 -8.94
N VAL A 94 -3.15 -0.25 -9.62
CA VAL A 94 -4.28 0.67 -9.38
C VAL A 94 -5.62 0.00 -9.65
N GLU A 95 -5.74 -0.67 -10.79
CA GLU A 95 -6.96 -1.36 -11.20
C GLU A 95 -7.26 -2.54 -10.27
N ALA A 96 -6.23 -3.31 -9.90
CA ALA A 96 -6.34 -4.43 -8.97
C ALA A 96 -6.83 -3.97 -7.59
N ALA A 97 -6.24 -2.91 -7.05
CA ALA A 97 -6.61 -2.34 -5.77
C ALA A 97 -8.07 -1.84 -5.75
N ARG A 98 -8.50 -1.14 -6.81
CA ARG A 98 -9.90 -0.67 -6.96
C ARG A 98 -10.89 -1.83 -7.01
N GLN A 99 -10.59 -2.88 -7.78
CA GLN A 99 -11.47 -4.06 -7.87
C GLN A 99 -11.55 -4.84 -6.55
N ALA A 100 -10.51 -4.77 -5.72
CA ALA A 100 -10.52 -5.32 -4.37
C ALA A 100 -11.33 -4.48 -3.37
N GLY A 101 -11.72 -3.26 -3.73
CA GLY A 101 -12.50 -2.34 -2.90
C GLY A 101 -11.66 -1.26 -2.20
N LEU A 102 -10.38 -1.14 -2.53
CA LEU A 102 -9.55 -0.07 -2.00
C LEU A 102 -9.97 1.28 -2.59
N MET A 103 -10.09 2.30 -1.75
CA MET A 103 -10.31 3.68 -2.16
C MET A 103 -9.01 4.25 -2.73
N VAL A 104 -8.87 4.18 -4.05
CA VAL A 104 -7.68 4.68 -4.73
C VAL A 104 -7.98 6.06 -5.29
N PRO A 105 -7.40 7.14 -4.71
CA PRO A 105 -7.57 8.51 -5.20
C PRO A 105 -7.01 8.68 -6.62
N ASP A 106 -7.51 9.66 -7.38
CA ASP A 106 -6.96 9.97 -8.71
C ASP A 106 -5.52 10.50 -8.65
N SER A 107 -5.10 11.02 -7.48
CA SER A 107 -3.73 11.48 -7.22
C SER A 107 -2.79 10.36 -6.75
N VAL A 108 -3.21 9.10 -6.82
CA VAL A 108 -2.35 7.97 -6.43
C VAL A 108 -1.08 7.94 -7.27
N VAL A 109 0.04 7.68 -6.61
CA VAL A 109 1.29 7.38 -7.28
C VAL A 109 1.47 5.86 -7.33
N ASN A 110 1.69 5.32 -8.51
CA ASN A 110 2.11 3.94 -8.71
C ASN A 110 3.58 3.93 -9.14
N VAL A 111 4.46 3.50 -8.24
CA VAL A 111 5.92 3.53 -8.48
C VAL A 111 6.30 2.71 -9.72
N PHE A 112 5.53 1.68 -10.03
CA PHE A 112 5.81 0.77 -11.15
C PHE A 112 4.81 0.88 -12.30
N GLU A 113 4.19 2.06 -12.52
CA GLU A 113 3.20 2.29 -13.56
C GLU A 113 3.67 1.88 -14.96
N GLY A 114 4.97 2.09 -15.27
CA GLY A 114 5.57 1.70 -16.54
C GLY A 114 5.98 0.22 -16.66
N ARG A 115 5.74 -0.61 -15.62
CA ARG A 115 6.14 -2.01 -15.58
C ARG A 115 4.95 -2.94 -15.81
N THR A 116 5.17 -4.04 -16.51
CA THR A 116 4.16 -5.08 -16.68
C THR A 116 4.07 -5.97 -15.44
N VAL A 117 2.92 -6.62 -15.25
CA VAL A 117 2.73 -7.61 -14.18
C VAL A 117 3.80 -8.69 -14.27
N GLY A 118 4.52 -8.94 -13.16
CA GLY A 118 5.59 -9.91 -13.07
C GLY A 118 6.96 -9.43 -13.60
N ALA A 119 7.07 -8.20 -14.11
CA ALA A 119 8.37 -7.59 -14.47
C ALA A 119 9.09 -6.93 -13.28
N VAL A 120 8.40 -6.77 -12.15
CA VAL A 120 8.93 -6.18 -10.92
C VAL A 120 9.34 -7.34 -10.00
N ASN A 121 10.63 -7.66 -9.96
CA ASN A 121 11.18 -8.57 -8.97
C ASN A 121 11.48 -7.85 -7.64
N GLN A 122 11.80 -8.60 -6.59
CA GLN A 122 12.02 -8.05 -5.25
C GLN A 122 13.15 -7.03 -5.19
N ASP A 123 14.27 -7.26 -5.88
CA ASP A 123 15.43 -6.35 -5.87
C ASP A 123 15.08 -5.02 -6.54
N VAL A 124 14.40 -5.06 -7.68
CA VAL A 124 13.90 -3.87 -8.39
C VAL A 124 12.89 -3.13 -7.53
N LYS A 125 11.96 -3.85 -6.91
CA LYS A 125 10.95 -3.29 -6.02
C LYS A 125 11.61 -2.51 -4.87
N LEU A 126 12.54 -3.15 -4.15
CA LEU A 126 13.24 -2.52 -3.04
C LEU A 126 14.03 -1.28 -3.49
N ALA A 127 14.79 -1.36 -4.57
CA ALA A 127 15.66 -0.27 -5.02
C ALA A 127 14.86 0.95 -5.49
N GLU A 128 13.88 0.75 -6.37
CA GLU A 128 13.08 1.85 -6.94
C GLU A 128 12.13 2.46 -5.89
N ALA A 129 11.46 1.63 -5.06
CA ALA A 129 10.60 2.10 -4.00
C ALA A 129 11.37 2.91 -2.95
N LEU A 130 12.51 2.39 -2.46
CA LEU A 130 13.35 3.11 -1.50
C LEU A 130 13.80 4.47 -2.04
N THR A 131 14.15 4.55 -3.32
CA THR A 131 14.56 5.82 -3.94
C THR A 131 13.42 6.84 -3.84
N TYR A 132 12.24 6.47 -4.31
CA TYR A 132 11.06 7.35 -4.27
C TYR A 132 10.67 7.74 -2.82
N LEU A 133 10.62 6.76 -1.91
CA LEU A 133 10.19 7.00 -0.53
C LEU A 133 11.19 7.83 0.27
N ARG A 134 12.50 7.72 -0.02
CA ARG A 134 13.52 8.60 0.55
C ARG A 134 13.38 10.04 0.08
N GLU A 135 12.99 10.27 -1.16
CA GLU A 135 12.69 11.61 -1.66
C GLU A 135 11.51 12.23 -0.91
N CYS A 136 10.44 11.45 -0.67
CA CYS A 136 9.30 11.88 0.16
C CYS A 136 9.73 12.23 1.60
N ALA A 137 10.52 11.36 2.24
CA ALA A 137 11.03 11.60 3.59
C ALA A 137 11.96 12.83 3.65
N ALA A 138 12.83 13.03 2.66
CA ALA A 138 13.69 14.20 2.56
C ALA A 138 12.89 15.50 2.32
N ALA A 139 11.72 15.42 1.71
CA ALA A 139 10.78 16.54 1.59
C ALA A 139 10.00 16.84 2.89
N GLY A 140 10.25 16.08 3.97
CA GLY A 140 9.62 16.25 5.28
C GLY A 140 8.28 15.52 5.42
N GLU A 141 7.91 14.67 4.47
CA GLU A 141 6.71 13.83 4.61
C GLU A 141 6.98 12.68 5.58
N ARG A 142 5.99 12.33 6.38
CA ARG A 142 6.04 11.11 7.21
C ARG A 142 5.71 9.91 6.32
N VAL A 143 6.66 8.99 6.17
CA VAL A 143 6.51 7.83 5.28
C VAL A 143 6.28 6.56 6.08
N VAL A 144 5.19 5.86 5.80
CA VAL A 144 4.92 4.51 6.30
C VAL A 144 4.83 3.58 5.10
N TRP A 145 5.70 2.57 5.06
CA TRP A 145 5.75 1.58 3.98
C TRP A 145 5.35 0.20 4.51
N VAL A 146 4.25 -0.34 3.99
CA VAL A 146 3.68 -1.64 4.36
C VAL A 146 3.96 -2.63 3.24
N ASP A 147 4.67 -3.70 3.56
CA ASP A 147 5.13 -4.70 2.58
C ASP A 147 5.48 -6.02 3.29
N ASP A 148 5.23 -7.17 2.66
CA ASP A 148 5.59 -8.50 3.19
C ASP A 148 7.08 -8.84 3.02
N LEU A 149 7.83 -8.03 2.25
CA LEU A 149 9.29 -8.14 2.14
C LEU A 149 10.03 -7.67 3.39
N HIS A 150 9.36 -6.96 4.29
CA HIS A 150 9.97 -6.48 5.53
C HIS A 150 9.89 -7.55 6.63
N VAL A 151 10.83 -7.44 7.57
CA VAL A 151 10.71 -8.22 8.81
C VAL A 151 9.40 -7.87 9.49
N PRO A 152 8.60 -8.88 9.93
CA PRO A 152 7.32 -8.61 10.60
C PRO A 152 7.46 -7.64 11.77
N GLY A 153 6.60 -6.62 11.81
CA GLY A 153 6.61 -5.57 12.82
C GLY A 153 6.89 -4.18 12.27
N PHE A 154 7.26 -3.28 13.16
CA PHE A 154 7.52 -1.88 12.84
C PHE A 154 9.01 -1.57 13.02
N VAL A 155 9.65 -1.07 11.97
CA VAL A 155 11.06 -0.66 11.99
C VAL A 155 11.18 0.72 11.36
N GLU A 156 11.82 1.66 12.05
CA GLU A 156 12.12 2.99 11.52
C GLU A 156 13.57 3.05 11.04
N HIS A 157 13.76 3.51 9.82
CA HIS A 157 15.08 3.77 9.26
C HIS A 157 15.05 4.95 8.27
N GLY A 158 15.87 5.96 8.53
CA GLY A 158 16.03 7.10 7.60
C GLY A 158 14.74 7.89 7.32
N GLY A 159 13.85 8.02 8.30
CA GLY A 159 12.58 8.75 8.17
C GLY A 159 11.46 7.95 7.50
N ILE A 160 11.71 6.66 7.23
CA ILE A 160 10.71 5.72 6.72
C ILE A 160 10.40 4.71 7.81
N VAL A 161 9.14 4.57 8.17
CA VAL A 161 8.66 3.47 9.02
C VAL A 161 8.22 2.33 8.12
N THR A 162 8.92 1.20 8.17
CA THR A 162 8.52 -0.02 7.48
C THR A 162 7.62 -0.86 8.38
N VAL A 163 6.59 -1.43 7.80
CA VAL A 163 5.64 -2.32 8.46
C VAL A 163 5.67 -3.65 7.73
N GLY A 164 6.35 -4.63 8.32
CA GLY A 164 6.39 -5.98 7.77
C GLY A 164 5.13 -6.75 8.11
N THR A 165 4.50 -7.32 7.10
CA THR A 165 3.38 -8.26 7.25
C THR A 165 3.86 -9.69 7.07
N SER A 166 2.98 -10.67 7.26
CA SER A 166 3.23 -12.05 6.85
C SER A 166 2.25 -12.41 5.73
N GLU A 167 2.69 -13.23 4.77
CA GLU A 167 1.83 -13.71 3.69
C GLU A 167 0.54 -14.37 4.21
N ASP A 168 0.60 -14.99 5.38
CA ASP A 168 -0.53 -15.68 5.99
C ASP A 168 -1.55 -14.76 6.65
N ALA A 169 -1.09 -13.70 7.31
CA ALA A 169 -1.96 -12.79 8.05
C ALA A 169 -2.30 -11.51 7.28
N GLY A 170 -1.40 -11.03 6.44
CA GLY A 170 -1.49 -9.70 5.84
C GLY A 170 -1.43 -8.60 6.89
N LEU A 171 -2.07 -7.48 6.63
CA LEU A 171 -2.30 -6.44 7.64
C LEU A 171 -3.26 -6.95 8.70
N THR A 172 -2.96 -6.62 9.96
CA THR A 172 -3.83 -6.90 11.11
C THR A 172 -4.43 -5.61 11.67
N GLY A 173 -5.53 -5.69 12.43
CA GLY A 173 -6.17 -4.53 13.04
C GLY A 173 -5.23 -3.67 13.88
N PRO A 174 -4.41 -4.23 14.80
CA PRO A 174 -3.39 -3.48 15.53
C PRO A 174 -2.39 -2.77 14.62
N MET A 175 -1.95 -3.41 13.51
CA MET A 175 -1.04 -2.77 12.55
C MET A 175 -1.71 -1.58 11.87
N VAL A 176 -2.96 -1.72 11.42
CA VAL A 176 -3.72 -0.61 10.80
C VAL A 176 -3.92 0.53 11.80
N ALA A 177 -4.25 0.23 13.06
CA ALA A 177 -4.38 1.25 14.09
C ALA A 177 -3.08 2.01 14.33
N GLN A 178 -1.94 1.32 14.33
CA GLN A 178 -0.63 1.94 14.49
C GLN A 178 -0.23 2.77 13.24
N VAL A 179 -0.46 2.26 12.03
CA VAL A 179 -0.28 3.02 10.78
C VAL A 179 -1.11 4.30 10.80
N ARG A 180 -2.37 4.20 11.24
CA ARG A 180 -3.26 5.35 11.40
C ARG A 180 -2.71 6.37 12.39
N SER A 181 -2.19 5.94 13.53
CA SER A 181 -1.57 6.81 14.53
C SER A 181 -0.34 7.51 13.99
N LEU A 182 0.49 6.80 13.22
CA LEU A 182 1.69 7.37 12.60
C LEU A 182 1.36 8.45 11.56
N LEU A 183 0.29 8.28 10.77
CA LEU A 183 -0.08 9.18 9.68
C LEU A 183 -1.04 10.29 10.11
N GLY A 184 -1.84 10.07 11.14
CA GLY A 184 -2.87 11.01 11.62
C GLY A 184 -2.46 11.92 12.77
N GLY A 185 -1.22 11.77 13.29
CA GLY A 185 -0.70 12.46 14.47
C GLY A 185 -0.25 13.89 14.28
#